data_1467ecab8942ca886fb35ba073bed231
#
_entry.id   1467ecab8942ca886fb35ba073bed231
#
_cell.length_a   1.000
_cell.length_b   1.000
_cell.length_c   1.000
_cell.angle_alpha   90.00
_cell.angle_beta   90.00
_cell.angle_gamma   90.00
#
_symmetry.space_group_name_H-M   'P 1'
#
loop_
_entity.id
_entity.type
_entity.pdbx_description
1 polymer ?
#
loop_
_entity_poly.entity_id
_entity_poly.type
_entity_poly.pdbx_seq_one_letter_code
_entity_poly.pdbx_strand_id
1 'polypeptide(L)'
;MGEGLHLLSLAFAGTVAHASLAAMTDDSNIRELADIPAVEVITRSAVMLMSAAAEKLGLSAEDPDDSPHRDLDEARRLITALAGLVTASAEYLGPHAGPVRDGLKTLQLAFREASASPDEPGHGPGEKYTGPVWA
;
A
#
# COMPACT_ATOMS: atom_id res chain seq x y z
N MET A 1 11.84 -16.61 16.93
CA MET A 1 11.87 -16.55 16.48
C MET A 1 11.63 -16.89 16.23
N GLY A 2 11.17 -16.51 16.72
CA GLY A 2 11.06 -16.69 16.57
C GLY A 2 10.40 -16.80 16.34
N GLU A 3 10.01 -16.65 16.49
CA GLU A 3 9.70 -16.56 16.07
C GLU A 3 9.02 -16.82 15.37
N GLY A 4 8.19 -16.64 15.43
CA GLY A 4 7.75 -16.76 14.77
C GLY A 4 7.06 -16.49 14.08
N LEU A 5 6.65 -16.10 14.20
CA LEU A 5 6.50 -15.72 13.40
C LEU A 5 6.54 -15.96 12.95
N HIS A 6 6.53 -16.32 13.49
CA HIS A 6 7.03 -16.35 12.87
C HIS A 6 7.02 -16.67 12.16
N LEU A 7 6.67 -16.65 12.35
CA LEU A 7 6.99 -16.61 11.56
C LEU A 7 6.83 -16.45 10.59
N LEU A 8 6.24 -16.15 10.61
CA LEU A 8 6.28 -15.78 9.76
C LEU A 8 6.60 -15.70 9.46
N SER A 9 6.67 -15.84 10.02
CA SER A 9 7.30 -15.61 9.71
C SER A 9 7.85 -15.68 9.88
N LEU A 10 8.06 -15.96 10.35
CA LEU A 10 8.94 -15.85 10.21
C LEU A 10 9.43 -16.08 9.47
N ALA A 11 9.29 -16.38 9.54
CA ALA A 11 9.88 -16.35 8.80
C ALA A 11 9.85 -15.48 7.99
N PHE A 12 9.49 -15.06 7.78
CA PHE A 12 9.72 -14.15 7.11
C PHE A 12 10.24 -13.42 7.79
N ALA A 13 10.32 -13.68 8.32
CA ALA A 13 10.88 -13.04 8.72
C ALA A 13 11.92 -12.92 8.84
N GLY A 14 12.20 -12.94 8.85
CA GLY A 14 13.11 -12.59 9.31
C GLY A 14 13.88 -11.72 8.79
N THR A 15 13.87 -11.39 8.03
CA THR A 15 14.71 -10.70 7.43
C THR A 15 14.29 -9.53 6.89
N VAL A 16 13.31 -9.29 6.75
CA VAL A 16 12.81 -8.30 6.09
C VAL A 16 13.06 -7.03 6.67
N ALA A 17 13.47 -6.00 6.08
CA ALA A 17 13.57 -4.67 6.58
C ALA A 17 13.81 -4.65 8.05
N HIS A 18 14.95 -5.05 8.48
CA HIS A 18 15.18 -5.40 9.84
C HIS A 18 14.91 -4.29 10.82
N ALA A 19 15.24 -3.04 10.50
CA ALA A 19 14.97 -1.95 11.43
C ALA A 19 13.48 -1.72 11.62
N SER A 20 12.71 -1.71 10.55
CA SER A 20 11.27 -1.56 10.67
C SER A 20 10.64 -2.76 11.32
N LEU A 21 11.13 -3.95 10.99
CA LEU A 21 10.62 -5.14 11.60
C LEU A 21 10.98 -5.24 13.06
N ALA A 22 12.15 -4.74 13.45
CA ALA A 22 12.51 -4.76 14.85
C ALA A 22 11.51 -3.98 15.68
N ALA A 23 11.05 -2.84 15.16
CA ALA A 23 10.03 -2.07 15.86
C ALA A 23 8.71 -2.83 15.90
N MET A 24 8.41 -3.60 14.86
CA MET A 24 7.17 -4.36 14.80
C MET A 24 7.20 -5.64 15.60
N THR A 25 8.39 -6.12 15.93
CA THR A 25 8.51 -7.41 16.61
C THR A 25 8.76 -7.31 18.09
N ASP A 26 8.70 -6.10 18.68
CA ASP A 26 8.80 -6.07 20.13
C ASP A 26 7.54 -6.69 20.73
N ASP A 27 7.62 -7.13 21.98
CA ASP A 27 6.57 -7.90 22.60
C ASP A 27 5.24 -7.18 22.65
N SER A 28 5.26 -5.86 22.87
CA SER A 28 4.03 -5.07 22.92
C SER A 28 3.31 -5.07 21.58
N ASN A 29 4.06 -4.88 20.48
CA ASN A 29 3.46 -4.87 19.15
C ASN A 29 2.89 -6.24 18.79
N ILE A 30 3.58 -7.32 19.15
CA ILE A 30 3.10 -8.65 18.86
C ILE A 30 1.80 -8.94 19.59
N ARG A 31 1.72 -8.55 20.86
CA ARG A 31 0.50 -8.73 21.62
C ARG A 31 -0.64 -7.89 21.07
N GLU A 32 -0.34 -6.65 20.66
CA GLU A 32 -1.35 -5.81 20.02
C GLU A 32 -1.89 -6.45 18.76
N LEU A 33 -1.01 -6.96 17.92
CA LEU A 33 -1.44 -7.59 16.68
C LEU A 33 -2.37 -8.77 16.94
N ALA A 34 -2.08 -9.55 17.97
CA ALA A 34 -2.91 -10.69 18.32
C ALA A 34 -4.33 -10.26 18.72
N ASP A 35 -4.46 -9.06 19.26
CA ASP A 35 -5.74 -8.55 19.74
C ASP A 35 -6.49 -7.68 18.75
N ILE A 36 -5.87 -7.33 17.61
CA ILE A 36 -6.48 -6.44 16.64
C ILE A 36 -7.35 -7.23 15.67
N PRO A 37 -8.58 -6.80 15.40
CA PRO A 37 -9.42 -7.45 14.40
C PRO A 37 -8.78 -7.39 13.01
N ALA A 38 -9.04 -8.40 12.19
CA ALA A 38 -8.47 -8.48 10.85
C ALA A 38 -8.76 -7.23 10.03
N VAL A 39 -9.97 -6.68 10.12
CA VAL A 39 -10.33 -5.49 9.35
C VAL A 39 -9.41 -4.32 9.67
N GLU A 40 -9.00 -4.21 10.92
CA GLU A 40 -8.13 -3.11 11.31
C GLU A 40 -6.72 -3.31 10.78
N VAL A 41 -6.23 -4.55 10.82
CA VAL A 41 -4.90 -4.86 10.25
C VAL A 41 -4.90 -4.57 8.75
N ILE A 42 -5.94 -5.02 8.05
CA ILE A 42 -6.05 -4.80 6.61
C ILE A 42 -6.11 -3.30 6.31
N THR A 43 -6.92 -2.55 7.07
CA THR A 43 -7.05 -1.11 6.84
C THR A 43 -5.74 -0.39 7.10
N ARG A 44 -5.03 -0.72 8.16
CA ARG A 44 -3.74 -0.11 8.45
C ARG A 44 -2.72 -0.43 7.34
N SER A 45 -2.77 -1.65 6.82
CA SER A 45 -1.89 -2.04 5.72
C SER A 45 -2.19 -1.22 4.47
N ALA A 46 -3.48 -1.02 4.18
CA ALA A 46 -3.88 -0.20 3.04
C ALA A 46 -3.38 1.23 3.19
N VAL A 47 -3.52 1.80 4.38
CA VAL A 47 -3.07 3.17 4.63
C VAL A 47 -1.55 3.27 4.46
N MET A 48 -0.81 2.27 4.92
CA MET A 48 0.63 2.26 4.75
C MET A 48 1.01 2.24 3.26
N LEU A 49 0.34 1.39 2.48
CA LEU A 49 0.58 1.33 1.04
C LEU A 49 0.24 2.65 0.37
N MET A 50 -0.87 3.28 0.78
CA MET A 50 -1.26 4.57 0.22
C MET A 50 -0.21 5.65 0.53
N SER A 51 0.24 5.70 1.78
CA SER A 51 1.22 6.70 2.18
C SER A 51 2.54 6.50 1.43
N ALA A 52 2.98 5.25 1.32
CA ALA A 52 4.23 4.96 0.61
C ALA A 52 4.11 5.31 -0.87
N ALA A 53 2.96 4.99 -1.49
CA ALA A 53 2.74 5.32 -2.89
C ALA A 53 2.73 6.83 -3.11
N ALA A 54 2.11 7.57 -2.20
CA ALA A 54 2.07 9.03 -2.31
C ALA A 54 3.49 9.61 -2.26
N GLU A 55 4.35 9.06 -1.39
CA GLU A 55 5.74 9.50 -1.35
C GLU A 55 6.46 9.22 -2.67
N LYS A 56 6.24 8.04 -3.24
CA LYS A 56 6.90 7.67 -4.50
C LYS A 56 6.34 8.44 -5.69
N LEU A 57 5.17 9.01 -5.55
CA LEU A 57 4.62 9.91 -6.57
C LEU A 57 5.09 11.35 -6.35
N GLY A 58 5.75 11.63 -5.24
CA GLY A 58 6.23 12.96 -4.92
C GLY A 58 5.15 13.91 -4.41
N LEU A 59 4.00 13.36 -3.97
CA LEU A 59 2.86 14.21 -3.61
C LEU A 59 3.06 15.01 -2.33
N SER A 60 4.03 14.63 -1.49
CA SER A 60 4.30 15.39 -0.28
C SER A 60 5.20 16.61 -0.55
N ALA A 61 5.75 16.73 -1.75
CA ALA A 61 6.59 17.87 -2.11
C ALA A 61 5.72 18.96 -2.72
N GLU A 62 6.20 20.21 -2.63
CA GLU A 62 5.49 21.35 -3.20
C GLU A 62 5.37 21.18 -4.71
N ASP A 63 6.44 20.71 -5.35
CA ASP A 63 6.42 20.37 -6.77
C ASP A 63 6.75 18.88 -6.88
N PRO A 64 5.76 18.03 -7.22
CA PRO A 64 6.00 16.59 -7.30
C PRO A 64 7.12 16.21 -8.26
N ASP A 65 7.29 16.96 -9.36
CA ASP A 65 8.32 16.64 -10.35
C ASP A 65 9.72 16.83 -9.78
N ASP A 66 9.87 17.65 -8.77
CA ASP A 66 11.17 17.94 -8.15
C ASP A 66 11.40 17.14 -6.87
N SER A 67 10.49 16.26 -6.49
CA SER A 67 10.65 15.50 -5.26
C SER A 67 11.82 14.52 -5.39
N PRO A 68 12.74 14.51 -4.42
CA PRO A 68 13.82 13.52 -4.44
C PRO A 68 13.33 12.11 -4.18
N HIS A 69 12.09 11.94 -3.73
CA HIS A 69 11.53 10.62 -3.43
C HIS A 69 10.71 10.06 -4.59
N ARG A 70 10.52 10.83 -5.67
CA ARG A 70 9.70 10.40 -6.78
C ARG A 70 10.34 9.22 -7.49
N ASP A 71 9.59 8.13 -7.60
CA ASP A 71 10.03 6.90 -8.25
C ASP A 71 8.78 6.20 -8.77
N LEU A 72 8.47 6.40 -10.04
CA LEU A 72 7.24 5.88 -10.60
C LEU A 72 7.21 4.36 -10.69
N ASP A 73 8.37 3.72 -10.85
CA ASP A 73 8.40 2.26 -10.86
C ASP A 73 7.99 1.69 -9.50
N GLU A 74 8.49 2.30 -8.43
CA GLU A 74 8.11 1.88 -7.09
C GLU A 74 6.65 2.24 -6.80
N ALA A 75 6.20 3.40 -7.27
CA ALA A 75 4.80 3.79 -7.10
C ALA A 75 3.88 2.77 -7.78
N ARG A 76 4.24 2.33 -8.98
CA ARG A 76 3.43 1.32 -9.69
C ARG A 76 3.27 0.06 -8.85
N ARG A 77 4.35 -0.41 -8.24
CA ARG A 77 4.31 -1.62 -7.43
C ARG A 77 3.40 -1.46 -6.22
N LEU A 78 3.52 -0.31 -5.56
CA LEU A 78 2.72 -0.05 -4.35
C LEU A 78 1.24 0.09 -4.68
N ILE A 79 0.92 0.79 -5.76
CA ILE A 79 -0.47 0.98 -6.15
C ILE A 79 -1.08 -0.35 -6.59
N THR A 80 -0.32 -1.16 -7.32
CA THR A 80 -0.80 -2.47 -7.74
C THR A 80 -1.09 -3.36 -6.52
N ALA A 81 -0.18 -3.36 -5.56
CA ALA A 81 -0.37 -4.14 -4.34
C ALA A 81 -1.59 -3.65 -3.56
N LEU A 82 -1.76 -2.34 -3.47
CA LEU A 82 -2.92 -1.75 -2.80
C LEU A 82 -4.21 -2.17 -3.51
N ALA A 83 -4.23 -2.10 -4.83
CA ALA A 83 -5.42 -2.48 -5.59
C ALA A 83 -5.79 -3.94 -5.34
N GLY A 84 -4.79 -4.82 -5.32
CA GLY A 84 -5.03 -6.22 -5.02
C GLY A 84 -5.58 -6.44 -3.62
N LEU A 85 -4.99 -5.76 -2.65
CA LEU A 85 -5.43 -5.85 -1.27
C LEU A 85 -6.87 -5.37 -1.11
N VAL A 86 -7.20 -4.22 -1.69
CA VAL A 86 -8.54 -3.65 -1.59
C VAL A 86 -9.56 -4.57 -2.26
N THR A 87 -9.23 -5.08 -3.44
CA THR A 87 -10.15 -5.95 -4.17
C THR A 87 -10.41 -7.24 -3.40
N ALA A 88 -9.35 -7.86 -2.87
CA ALA A 88 -9.48 -9.11 -2.16
C ALA A 88 -10.21 -8.96 -0.82
N SER A 89 -10.10 -7.77 -0.20
CA SER A 89 -10.63 -7.58 1.14
C SER A 89 -11.88 -6.71 1.18
N ALA A 90 -12.44 -6.34 0.02
CA ALA A 90 -13.57 -5.42 -0.03
C ALA A 90 -14.72 -5.81 0.89
N GLU A 91 -15.03 -7.10 0.96
CA GLU A 91 -16.14 -7.57 1.78
C GLU A 91 -15.88 -7.43 3.27
N TYR A 92 -14.63 -7.27 3.67
CA TYR A 92 -14.26 -7.18 5.08
C TYR A 92 -14.03 -5.75 5.57
N LEU A 93 -14.01 -4.77 4.67
CA LEU A 93 -13.62 -3.41 5.03
C LEU A 93 -14.73 -2.61 5.70
N GLY A 94 -15.98 -3.02 5.52
CA GLY A 94 -17.11 -2.30 6.12
C GLY A 94 -17.11 -0.83 5.73
N PRO A 95 -17.21 0.07 6.72
CA PRO A 95 -17.26 1.50 6.42
C PRO A 95 -15.94 2.07 5.89
N HIS A 96 -14.85 1.30 5.96
CA HIS A 96 -13.57 1.76 5.41
C HIS A 96 -13.47 1.54 3.91
N ALA A 97 -14.37 0.76 3.31
CA ALA A 97 -14.28 0.40 1.89
C ALA A 97 -14.30 1.63 0.99
N GLY A 98 -15.23 2.55 1.22
CA GLY A 98 -15.34 3.75 0.40
C GLY A 98 -14.09 4.60 0.41
N PRO A 99 -13.66 5.06 1.60
CA PRO A 99 -12.45 5.89 1.68
C PRO A 99 -11.20 5.22 1.12
N VAL A 100 -11.03 3.91 1.31
CA VAL A 100 -9.86 3.22 0.80
C VAL A 100 -9.90 3.13 -0.72
N ARG A 101 -11.08 2.86 -1.30
CA ARG A 101 -11.24 2.86 -2.75
C ARG A 101 -10.99 4.22 -3.35
N ASP A 102 -11.48 5.28 -2.69
CA ASP A 102 -11.26 6.64 -3.16
C ASP A 102 -9.78 6.99 -3.13
N GLY A 103 -9.08 6.60 -2.08
CA GLY A 103 -7.64 6.80 -1.99
C GLY A 103 -6.89 6.07 -3.09
N LEU A 104 -7.27 4.83 -3.36
CA LEU A 104 -6.67 4.06 -4.44
C LEU A 104 -6.86 4.76 -5.78
N LYS A 105 -8.09 5.18 -6.08
CA LYS A 105 -8.38 5.85 -7.34
C LYS A 105 -7.58 7.14 -7.47
N THR A 106 -7.49 7.90 -6.39
CA THR A 106 -6.70 9.14 -6.39
C THR A 106 -5.25 8.87 -6.77
N LEU A 107 -4.67 7.80 -6.22
CA LEU A 107 -3.29 7.44 -6.53
C LEU A 107 -3.14 6.97 -7.96
N GLN A 108 -4.10 6.20 -8.46
CA GLN A 108 -4.07 5.73 -9.85
C GLN A 108 -4.12 6.91 -10.82
N LEU A 109 -4.98 7.89 -10.53
CA LEU A 109 -5.07 9.09 -11.37
C LEU A 109 -3.80 9.93 -11.26
N ALA A 110 -3.24 10.07 -10.07
CA ALA A 110 -2.00 10.81 -9.87
C ALA A 110 -0.84 10.16 -10.61
N PHE A 111 -0.79 8.84 -10.62
CA PHE A 111 0.22 8.11 -11.37
C PHE A 111 0.09 8.40 -12.87
N ARG A 112 -1.14 8.36 -13.37
CA ARG A 112 -1.39 8.62 -14.77
C ARG A 112 -0.94 10.02 -15.14
N GLU A 113 -1.26 11.00 -14.30
CA GLU A 113 -0.88 12.39 -14.54
C GLU A 113 0.63 12.58 -14.49
N ALA A 114 1.32 11.83 -13.63
CA ALA A 114 2.77 11.92 -13.48
C ALA A 114 3.53 11.26 -14.63
N SER A 115 2.87 10.38 -15.37
CA SER A 115 3.53 9.59 -16.41
C SER A 115 3.73 10.39 -17.67
N ALA A 116 4.95 10.38 -18.21
CA ALA A 116 5.25 11.07 -19.47
C ALA A 116 4.46 10.45 -20.62
N SER A 117 4.29 9.13 -20.58
CA SER A 117 3.46 8.40 -21.56
C SER A 117 2.49 7.55 -20.75
N PRO A 118 1.29 8.07 -20.50
CA PRO A 118 0.32 7.31 -19.69
C PRO A 118 0.00 5.96 -20.31
N ASP A 119 -0.19 4.98 -19.44
CA ASP A 119 -0.58 3.64 -19.86
C ASP A 119 -1.94 3.69 -20.57
N GLU A 120 -2.16 2.72 -21.45
CA GLU A 120 -3.47 2.60 -22.06
C GLU A 120 -4.51 2.25 -21.00
N PRO A 121 -5.78 2.58 -21.23
CA PRO A 121 -6.86 2.27 -20.28
C PRO A 121 -6.83 0.79 -19.90
N GLY A 122 -6.90 0.50 -18.60
CA GLY A 122 -6.86 -0.85 -18.09
C GLY A 122 -5.47 -1.38 -17.83
N HIS A 123 -4.44 -0.65 -18.23
CA HIS A 123 -3.04 -1.11 -18.11
C HIS A 123 -2.24 -0.34 -17.07
N GLY A 124 -2.81 0.67 -16.45
CA GLY A 124 -2.16 1.40 -15.38
C GLY A 124 -2.04 0.56 -14.11
N PRO A 125 -1.32 1.09 -13.11
CA PRO A 125 -1.08 0.32 -11.89
C PRO A 125 -2.39 -0.06 -11.21
N GLY A 126 -2.54 -1.35 -10.95
CA GLY A 126 -3.71 -1.87 -10.27
C GLY A 126 -4.96 -1.97 -11.12
N GLU A 127 -4.95 -1.48 -12.36
CA GLU A 127 -6.17 -1.47 -13.18
C GLU A 127 -6.62 -2.87 -13.59
N LYS A 128 -5.74 -3.85 -13.51
CA LYS A 128 -6.17 -5.23 -13.74
C LYS A 128 -7.14 -5.70 -12.65
N TYR A 129 -7.17 -5.04 -11.52
CA TYR A 129 -8.10 -5.35 -10.44
C TYR A 129 -9.30 -4.42 -10.40
N THR A 130 -9.12 -3.14 -10.77
CA THR A 130 -10.18 -2.15 -10.63
C THR A 130 -10.87 -1.83 -11.95
N GLY A 131 -10.27 -2.19 -13.08
CA GLY A 131 -10.70 -1.68 -14.37
C GLY A 131 -10.09 -0.29 -14.60
N PRO A 132 -10.29 0.27 -15.80
CA PRO A 132 -9.72 1.56 -16.14
C PRO A 132 -10.20 2.66 -15.20
N VAL A 133 -9.29 3.62 -14.89
CA VAL A 133 -9.68 4.78 -14.09
C VAL A 133 -9.69 6.01 -14.98
N TRP A 134 -10.68 6.88 -14.75
CA TRP A 134 -10.87 8.09 -15.53
C TRP A 134 -10.90 9.29 -14.62
N ALA A 135 -10.42 10.41 -15.10
CA ALA A 135 -10.45 11.66 -14.35
C ALA A 135 -11.87 12.14 -14.11
#